data_6568e591276ffc634f40fe916655154f
#
_entry.id   6568e591276ffc634f40fe916655154f
#
_cell.length_a   1.000
_cell.length_b   1.000
_cell.length_c   1.000
_cell.angle_alpha   90.00
_cell.angle_beta   90.00
_cell.angle_gamma   90.00
#
_symmetry.space_group_name_H-M   'P 1'
#
loop_
_entity.id
_entity.type
_entity.pdbx_description
1 polymer ?
#
loop_
_entity_poly.entity_id
_entity_poly.type
_entity_poly.pdbx_seq_one_letter_code
_entity_poly.pdbx_strand_id
1 'polypeptide(L)'
;MRTSILIIGLLFSGVLAAGSVFAQSASVQVDPEGADAMLRRVVPNLSAAERAELIENEYIQYYTEDKGIEFRYMPNSSVSDQVRSAFADHKPSVVNEVLYLLPKPEVEGDVLLFLYNKLRAVSRLSGVTYMSGRTGGERVLFEDVYRIDSVRNRNKQPDPIVRRIPAEDSFPLHLVDSNFGRSFFQTTYIGGSDAVAMSLTNATRMTFIIPVIGTENLRFQLVAMPIDDYLLFYAVVGVEVGGFFRRVVNIPGSFRRRIEALGEWFIDEVYDDRRAHIHELSRSAEEHS
;
A
#
# COMPACT_ATOMS: atom_id res chain seq x y z
N MET A 1 -59.02 55.91 -5.12
CA MET A 1 -60.37 55.43 -4.74
C MET A 1 -60.43 53.89 -5.05
N ARG A 2 -60.92 53.17 -4.03
CA ARG A 2 -61.30 51.73 -4.02
C ARG A 2 -60.12 50.73 -4.09
N THR A 3 -59.60 50.25 -3.03
CA THR A 3 -60.01 49.26 -1.98
C THR A 3 -60.71 48.00 -2.53
N SER A 4 -60.03 46.84 -2.42
CA SER A 4 -60.65 45.52 -2.18
C SER A 4 -59.51 44.57 -1.80
N ILE A 5 -59.33 44.21 -0.64
CA ILE A 5 -59.66 43.15 0.31
C ILE A 5 -59.37 41.75 -0.26
N LEU A 6 -58.35 41.22 0.31
CA LEU A 6 -57.84 39.90 0.73
C LEU A 6 -58.84 38.77 0.90
N ILE A 7 -58.57 37.58 0.41
CA ILE A 7 -58.98 36.31 1.04
C ILE A 7 -57.80 35.33 1.05
N ILE A 8 -57.48 34.91 2.27
CA ILE A 8 -56.46 33.91 2.64
C ILE A 8 -57.04 32.54 2.41
N GLY A 9 -56.28 31.71 1.70
CA GLY A 9 -56.52 30.28 1.62
C GLY A 9 -55.29 29.51 2.11
N LEU A 10 -55.36 29.03 3.35
CA LEU A 10 -54.40 28.09 3.92
C LEU A 10 -54.62 26.72 3.27
N LEU A 11 -53.65 26.25 2.51
CA LEU A 11 -53.53 24.84 2.16
C LEU A 11 -52.31 24.24 2.87
N PHE A 12 -52.60 23.43 3.88
CA PHE A 12 -51.65 22.54 4.51
C PHE A 12 -51.28 21.44 3.50
N SER A 13 -50.08 21.49 2.94
CA SER A 13 -49.51 20.39 2.23
C SER A 13 -48.47 19.71 3.15
N GLY A 14 -48.85 18.54 3.68
CA GLY A 14 -47.98 17.70 4.44
C GLY A 14 -46.84 17.17 3.55
N VAL A 15 -45.63 17.60 3.85
CA VAL A 15 -44.42 17.00 3.29
C VAL A 15 -44.13 15.74 4.10
N LEU A 16 -44.42 14.58 3.51
CA LEU A 16 -43.89 13.30 3.96
C LEU A 16 -42.37 13.36 3.79
N ALA A 17 -41.65 13.56 4.88
CA ALA A 17 -40.21 13.33 4.95
C ALA A 17 -39.97 11.83 4.82
N ALA A 18 -39.66 11.38 3.59
CA ALA A 18 -39.04 10.09 3.38
C ALA A 18 -37.65 10.16 4.01
N GLY A 19 -37.55 9.68 5.23
CA GLY A 19 -36.26 9.46 5.89
C GLY A 19 -35.48 8.45 5.06
N SER A 20 -34.48 8.96 4.33
CA SER A 20 -33.43 8.12 3.75
C SER A 20 -32.67 7.52 4.92
N VAL A 21 -32.95 6.25 5.21
CA VAL A 21 -32.10 5.43 6.07
C VAL A 21 -30.84 5.20 5.23
N PHE A 22 -29.86 6.10 5.32
CA PHE A 22 -28.49 5.77 4.96
C PHE A 22 -28.08 4.66 5.92
N ALA A 23 -27.90 3.47 5.39
CA ALA A 23 -27.19 2.42 6.08
C ALA A 23 -25.79 2.99 6.41
N GLN A 24 -25.61 3.40 7.66
CA GLN A 24 -24.32 3.68 8.24
C GLN A 24 -23.56 2.37 8.18
N SER A 25 -22.69 2.22 7.18
CA SER A 25 -21.61 1.23 7.24
C SER A 25 -20.91 1.50 8.57
N ALA A 26 -20.93 0.53 9.46
CA ALA A 26 -20.26 0.63 10.74
C ALA A 26 -18.76 0.83 10.42
N SER A 27 -18.32 2.08 10.43
CA SER A 27 -16.89 2.38 10.56
C SER A 27 -16.49 1.75 11.89
N VAL A 28 -15.66 0.71 11.84
CA VAL A 28 -15.00 0.22 13.06
C VAL A 28 -14.23 1.41 13.60
N GLN A 29 -14.77 2.04 14.65
CA GLN A 29 -14.10 3.14 15.31
C GLN A 29 -12.83 2.55 15.92
N VAL A 30 -11.68 3.00 15.39
CA VAL A 30 -10.38 2.74 15.99
C VAL A 30 -10.44 3.27 17.42
N ASP A 31 -10.28 2.38 18.42
CA ASP A 31 -10.06 2.81 19.80
C ASP A 31 -8.67 3.48 19.89
N PRO A 32 -8.58 4.82 20.04
CA PRO A 32 -7.28 5.52 19.97
C PRO A 32 -6.32 5.11 21.11
N GLU A 33 -6.83 4.82 22.30
CA GLU A 33 -6.00 4.44 23.45
C GLU A 33 -5.46 3.01 23.27
N GLY A 34 -6.30 2.08 22.85
CA GLY A 34 -5.91 0.72 22.52
C GLY A 34 -4.91 0.66 21.37
N ALA A 35 -5.14 1.45 20.32
CA ALA A 35 -4.23 1.57 19.18
C ALA A 35 -2.86 2.14 19.59
N ASP A 36 -2.79 3.21 20.38
CA ASP A 36 -1.51 3.78 20.85
C ASP A 36 -0.74 2.79 21.72
N ALA A 37 -1.41 2.08 22.63
CA ALA A 37 -0.79 1.05 23.46
C ALA A 37 -0.25 -0.12 22.62
N MET A 38 -1.01 -0.60 21.64
CA MET A 38 -0.58 -1.62 20.69
C MET A 38 0.63 -1.15 19.87
N LEU A 39 0.59 0.05 19.29
CA LEU A 39 1.68 0.60 18.48
C LEU A 39 2.98 0.78 19.28
N ARG A 40 2.92 1.22 20.54
CA ARG A 40 4.11 1.28 21.43
C ARG A 40 4.77 -0.08 21.60
N ARG A 41 3.99 -1.13 21.65
CA ARG A 41 4.47 -2.51 21.84
C ARG A 41 5.12 -3.05 20.57
N VAL A 42 4.48 -2.85 19.41
CA VAL A 42 4.88 -3.54 18.17
C VAL A 42 5.66 -2.68 17.19
N VAL A 43 5.57 -1.34 17.26
CA VAL A 43 6.36 -0.40 16.45
C VAL A 43 7.05 0.61 17.37
N PRO A 44 7.99 0.18 18.22
CA PRO A 44 8.55 1.01 19.31
C PRO A 44 9.33 2.23 18.82
N ASN A 45 9.73 2.26 17.55
CA ASN A 45 10.48 3.38 16.97
C ASN A 45 9.59 4.60 16.63
N LEU A 46 8.26 4.45 16.65
CA LEU A 46 7.35 5.58 16.42
C LEU A 46 7.39 6.57 17.59
N SER A 47 7.57 7.84 17.29
CA SER A 47 7.35 8.92 18.25
C SER A 47 5.86 9.03 18.63
N ALA A 48 5.54 9.75 19.71
CA ALA A 48 4.16 9.98 20.10
C ALA A 48 3.37 10.73 19.01
N ALA A 49 4.00 11.68 18.31
CA ALA A 49 3.39 12.42 17.22
C ALA A 49 3.06 11.53 16.03
N GLU A 50 4.00 10.65 15.62
CA GLU A 50 3.78 9.71 14.51
C GLU A 50 2.70 8.68 14.83
N ARG A 51 2.59 8.22 16.09
CA ARG A 51 1.49 7.34 16.47
C ARG A 51 0.14 8.04 16.41
N ALA A 52 0.06 9.29 16.89
CA ALA A 52 -1.15 10.10 16.80
C ALA A 52 -1.57 10.32 15.33
N GLU A 53 -0.62 10.68 14.47
CA GLU A 53 -0.82 10.86 13.02
C GLU A 53 -1.31 9.56 12.37
N LEU A 54 -0.69 8.41 12.68
CA LEU A 54 -1.11 7.11 12.16
C LEU A 54 -2.52 6.71 12.60
N ILE A 55 -2.89 7.00 13.84
CA ILE A 55 -4.24 6.71 14.38
C ILE A 55 -5.28 7.61 13.71
N GLU A 56 -4.96 8.88 13.49
CA GLU A 56 -5.86 9.85 12.88
C GLU A 56 -6.04 9.63 11.37
N ASN A 57 -4.93 9.37 10.66
CA ASN A 57 -4.93 9.30 9.19
C ASN A 57 -4.90 7.87 8.65
N GLU A 58 -4.83 6.84 9.50
CA GLU A 58 -4.66 5.43 9.13
C GLU A 58 -3.36 5.14 8.32
N TYR A 59 -2.50 6.13 8.13
CA TYR A 59 -1.33 6.08 7.26
C TYR A 59 -0.27 7.07 7.69
N ILE A 60 1.01 6.64 7.64
CA ILE A 60 2.19 7.51 7.74
C ILE A 60 3.26 7.07 6.74
N GLN A 61 4.09 8.03 6.32
CA GLN A 61 5.17 7.80 5.38
C GLN A 61 6.48 8.44 5.85
N TYR A 62 7.58 7.75 5.63
CA TYR A 62 8.93 8.26 5.86
C TYR A 62 9.77 8.13 4.59
N TYR A 63 10.46 9.22 4.24
CA TYR A 63 11.35 9.29 3.10
C TYR A 63 12.73 9.78 3.53
N THR A 64 13.79 9.17 2.98
CA THR A 64 15.17 9.63 3.19
C THR A 64 16.06 9.36 1.99
N GLU A 65 17.09 10.22 1.83
CA GLU A 65 18.17 10.05 0.85
C GLU A 65 19.52 9.90 1.56
N ASP A 66 20.39 9.05 1.00
CA ASP A 66 21.79 8.87 1.39
C ASP A 66 22.05 8.51 2.87
N LYS A 67 21.03 8.09 3.61
CA LYS A 67 21.18 7.68 5.02
C LYS A 67 21.12 6.17 5.23
N GLY A 68 20.90 5.40 4.15
CA GLY A 68 20.62 3.98 4.28
C GLY A 68 19.20 3.69 4.78
N ILE A 69 18.96 2.46 5.21
CA ILE A 69 17.65 2.01 5.68
C ILE A 69 17.67 1.86 7.20
N GLU A 70 16.69 2.49 7.87
CA GLU A 70 16.56 2.47 9.34
C GLU A 70 15.43 1.54 9.81
N PHE A 71 14.54 1.11 8.92
CA PHE A 71 13.32 0.35 9.25
C PHE A 71 12.50 1.03 10.34
N ARG A 72 12.30 2.34 10.18
CA ARG A 72 11.71 3.20 11.21
C ARG A 72 10.29 2.78 11.58
N TYR A 73 9.51 2.37 10.61
CA TYR A 73 8.10 2.02 10.76
C TYR A 73 7.84 0.51 10.77
N MET A 74 8.88 -0.31 10.69
CA MET A 74 8.71 -1.74 10.63
C MET A 74 8.20 -2.32 11.95
N PRO A 75 7.07 -3.04 11.95
CA PRO A 75 6.59 -3.71 13.14
C PRO A 75 7.50 -4.87 13.56
N ASN A 76 7.64 -5.07 14.85
CA ASN A 76 8.30 -6.25 15.42
C ASN A 76 7.39 -7.46 15.23
N SER A 77 7.81 -8.41 14.43
CA SER A 77 7.08 -9.62 14.08
C SER A 77 8.02 -10.80 13.87
N SER A 78 7.46 -11.98 13.73
CA SER A 78 8.23 -13.21 13.44
C SER A 78 8.94 -13.21 12.09
N VAL A 79 8.61 -12.28 11.17
CA VAL A 79 9.24 -12.15 9.84
C VAL A 79 10.24 -10.98 9.76
N SER A 80 10.38 -10.18 10.82
CA SER A 80 11.16 -8.93 10.79
C SER A 80 12.64 -9.15 10.49
N ASP A 81 13.25 -10.22 11.01
CA ASP A 81 14.66 -10.51 10.77
C ASP A 81 14.92 -10.90 9.32
N GLN A 82 14.01 -11.65 8.68
CA GLN A 82 14.11 -11.99 7.26
C GLN A 82 13.97 -10.72 6.39
N VAL A 83 13.04 -9.81 6.74
CA VAL A 83 12.89 -8.52 6.08
C VAL A 83 14.16 -7.68 6.18
N ARG A 84 14.78 -7.58 7.37
CA ARG A 84 16.06 -6.87 7.56
C ARG A 84 17.18 -7.53 6.75
N SER A 85 17.27 -8.86 6.79
CA SER A 85 18.30 -9.63 6.08
C SER A 85 18.25 -9.42 4.57
N ALA A 86 17.07 -9.21 4.00
CA ALA A 86 16.92 -8.92 2.58
C ALA A 86 17.54 -7.57 2.15
N PHE A 87 17.93 -6.71 3.09
CA PHE A 87 18.63 -5.46 2.84
C PHE A 87 20.08 -5.43 3.36
N ALA A 88 20.59 -6.53 3.90
CA ALA A 88 21.89 -6.53 4.61
C ALA A 88 23.07 -6.08 3.73
N ASP A 89 23.06 -6.40 2.45
CA ASP A 89 24.07 -6.03 1.44
C ASP A 89 23.64 -4.83 0.56
N HIS A 90 22.43 -4.29 0.79
CA HIS A 90 21.85 -3.21 0.00
C HIS A 90 22.22 -1.84 0.58
N LYS A 91 22.68 -0.94 -0.28
CA LYS A 91 23.08 0.44 0.08
C LYS A 91 22.20 1.44 -0.64
N PRO A 92 20.91 1.53 -0.30
CA PRO A 92 19.99 2.37 -1.03
C PRO A 92 20.37 3.84 -0.89
N SER A 93 20.36 4.55 -2.00
CA SER A 93 20.49 6.00 -2.05
C SER A 93 19.15 6.71 -1.83
N VAL A 94 18.05 5.98 -1.98
CA VAL A 94 16.67 6.43 -1.72
C VAL A 94 15.95 5.34 -0.95
N VAL A 95 15.31 5.71 0.14
CA VAL A 95 14.44 4.84 0.95
C VAL A 95 13.10 5.51 1.15
N ASN A 96 12.04 4.74 1.01
CA ASN A 96 10.69 5.15 1.37
C ASN A 96 10.03 4.04 2.19
N GLU A 97 9.46 4.39 3.33
CA GLU A 97 8.72 3.51 4.22
C GLU A 97 7.30 4.02 4.39
N VAL A 98 6.33 3.12 4.42
CA VAL A 98 4.93 3.43 4.73
C VAL A 98 4.41 2.45 5.77
N LEU A 99 3.53 2.92 6.62
CA LEU A 99 2.79 2.10 7.58
C LEU A 99 1.33 2.49 7.54
N TYR A 100 0.47 1.49 7.39
CA TYR A 100 -0.98 1.61 7.48
C TYR A 100 -1.47 0.95 8.75
N LEU A 101 -2.43 1.58 9.40
CA LEU A 101 -3.20 1.04 10.52
C LEU A 101 -4.64 0.83 10.05
N LEU A 102 -5.01 -0.41 9.82
CA LEU A 102 -6.29 -0.78 9.23
C LEU A 102 -7.08 -1.63 10.23
N PRO A 103 -8.41 -1.68 10.16
CA PRO A 103 -9.18 -2.67 10.91
C PRO A 103 -8.78 -4.07 10.45
N LYS A 104 -8.71 -5.02 11.37
CA LYS A 104 -8.48 -6.43 11.02
C LYS A 104 -9.61 -6.93 10.12
N PRO A 105 -9.29 -7.58 8.99
CA PRO A 105 -10.32 -8.11 8.11
C PRO A 105 -11.10 -9.24 8.78
N GLU A 106 -12.41 -9.20 8.64
CA GLU A 106 -13.28 -10.30 9.04
C GLU A 106 -13.21 -11.39 7.97
N VAL A 107 -12.66 -12.55 8.31
CA VAL A 107 -12.51 -13.67 7.39
C VAL A 107 -12.90 -14.99 8.05
N GLU A 108 -13.46 -15.90 7.28
CA GLU A 108 -13.67 -17.27 7.75
C GLU A 108 -12.32 -18.02 7.77
N GLY A 109 -11.89 -18.48 8.94
CA GLY A 109 -10.68 -19.29 9.12
C GLY A 109 -9.41 -18.48 9.47
N ASP A 110 -8.28 -18.91 8.92
CA ASP A 110 -6.96 -18.36 9.25
C ASP A 110 -6.69 -17.04 8.52
N VAL A 111 -6.65 -15.94 9.25
CA VAL A 111 -6.39 -14.60 8.72
C VAL A 111 -4.98 -14.47 8.12
N LEU A 112 -3.97 -15.15 8.66
CA LEU A 112 -2.62 -15.13 8.07
C LEU A 112 -2.60 -15.83 6.71
N LEU A 113 -3.29 -16.97 6.59
CA LEU A 113 -3.42 -17.67 5.30
C LEU A 113 -4.16 -16.82 4.28
N PHE A 114 -5.21 -16.11 4.69
CA PHE A 114 -5.94 -15.16 3.85
C PHE A 114 -5.00 -14.06 3.34
N LEU A 115 -4.30 -13.35 4.23
CA LEU A 115 -3.37 -12.27 3.88
C LEU A 115 -2.22 -12.77 3.00
N TYR A 116 -1.69 -13.95 3.30
CA TYR A 116 -0.65 -14.60 2.50
C TYR A 116 -1.10 -14.82 1.05
N ASN A 117 -2.31 -15.34 0.83
CA ASN A 117 -2.86 -15.54 -0.50
C ASN A 117 -3.17 -14.19 -1.21
N LYS A 118 -3.57 -13.16 -0.47
CA LYS A 118 -3.76 -11.81 -1.01
C LYS A 118 -2.45 -11.20 -1.53
N LEU A 119 -1.36 -11.30 -0.79
CA LEU A 119 -0.03 -10.87 -1.26
C LEU A 119 0.46 -11.64 -2.50
N ARG A 120 -0.07 -12.83 -2.76
CA ARG A 120 0.30 -13.68 -3.91
C ARG A 120 -0.54 -13.42 -5.16
N ALA A 121 -1.60 -12.63 -5.07
CA ALA A 121 -2.47 -12.27 -6.18
C ALA A 121 -1.84 -11.20 -7.10
N VAL A 122 -0.58 -11.42 -7.49
CA VAL A 122 0.26 -10.42 -8.18
C VAL A 122 -0.26 -10.01 -9.55
N SER A 123 -1.03 -10.86 -10.25
CA SER A 123 -1.63 -10.50 -11.53
C SER A 123 -2.65 -9.37 -11.41
N ARG A 124 -3.20 -9.14 -10.22
CA ARG A 124 -4.12 -8.05 -9.92
C ARG A 124 -3.44 -6.69 -9.76
N LEU A 125 -2.10 -6.64 -9.74
CA LEU A 125 -1.33 -5.40 -9.90
C LEU A 125 -1.45 -4.82 -11.32
N SER A 126 -1.86 -5.62 -12.31
CA SER A 126 -2.10 -5.12 -13.67
C SER A 126 -3.25 -4.13 -13.69
N GLY A 127 -3.01 -2.95 -14.24
CA GLY A 127 -3.99 -1.87 -14.30
C GLY A 127 -4.07 -0.99 -13.06
N VAL A 128 -3.27 -1.24 -12.02
CA VAL A 128 -3.17 -0.35 -10.86
C VAL A 128 -2.75 1.04 -11.34
N THR A 129 -3.46 2.06 -10.85
CA THR A 129 -3.28 3.46 -11.24
C THR A 129 -2.66 4.29 -10.12
N TYR A 130 -2.22 5.48 -10.45
CA TYR A 130 -1.75 6.48 -9.50
C TYR A 130 -2.06 7.89 -9.99
N MET A 131 -2.17 8.85 -9.07
CA MET A 131 -2.30 10.27 -9.44
C MET A 131 -0.96 10.84 -9.90
N SER A 132 -0.90 11.30 -11.15
CA SER A 132 0.30 11.88 -11.73
C SER A 132 0.40 13.36 -11.41
N GLY A 133 1.34 13.76 -10.54
CA GLY A 133 1.60 15.18 -10.24
C GLY A 133 2.04 16.02 -11.47
N ARG A 134 2.45 15.38 -12.57
CA ARG A 134 2.86 16.10 -13.80
C ARG A 134 1.68 16.38 -14.74
N THR A 135 0.68 15.52 -14.77
CA THR A 135 -0.47 15.64 -15.69
C THR A 135 -1.77 16.00 -14.99
N GLY A 136 -1.80 15.96 -13.64
CA GLY A 136 -2.98 16.23 -12.83
C GLY A 136 -4.09 15.16 -12.96
N GLY A 137 -3.78 13.99 -13.53
CA GLY A 137 -4.77 12.93 -13.78
C GLY A 137 -4.27 11.54 -13.42
N GLU A 138 -5.21 10.62 -13.32
CA GLU A 138 -4.95 9.21 -13.06
C GLU A 138 -4.18 8.56 -14.23
N ARG A 139 -3.18 7.75 -13.93
CA ARG A 139 -2.38 7.01 -14.90
C ARG A 139 -2.14 5.59 -14.44
N VAL A 140 -2.15 4.65 -15.37
CA VAL A 140 -1.74 3.27 -15.10
C VAL A 140 -0.27 3.26 -14.71
N LEU A 141 0.03 2.61 -13.58
CA LEU A 141 1.39 2.42 -13.08
C LEU A 141 1.99 1.12 -13.61
N PHE A 142 1.26 0.02 -13.48
CA PHE A 142 1.66 -1.29 -13.96
C PHE A 142 0.71 -1.73 -15.08
N GLU A 143 1.23 -1.82 -16.30
CA GLU A 143 0.43 -2.19 -17.49
C GLU A 143 0.13 -3.69 -17.52
N ASP A 144 1.11 -4.52 -17.11
CA ASP A 144 0.94 -5.97 -17.09
C ASP A 144 1.85 -6.58 -16.01
N VAL A 145 1.28 -7.42 -15.15
CA VAL A 145 2.01 -8.12 -14.09
C VAL A 145 1.52 -9.55 -14.02
N TYR A 146 2.42 -10.52 -14.04
CA TYR A 146 2.08 -11.92 -13.85
C TYR A 146 3.30 -12.74 -13.42
N ARG A 147 3.01 -13.86 -12.76
CA ARG A 147 4.00 -14.89 -12.47
C ARG A 147 4.48 -15.54 -13.76
N ILE A 148 5.76 -15.89 -13.79
CA ILE A 148 6.38 -16.68 -14.86
C ILE A 148 7.06 -17.92 -14.29
N ASP A 149 7.30 -18.92 -15.14
CA ASP A 149 8.04 -20.14 -14.75
C ASP A 149 9.52 -19.84 -14.46
N SER A 150 10.13 -18.99 -15.29
CA SER A 150 11.52 -18.55 -15.12
C SER A 150 11.79 -17.27 -15.91
N VAL A 151 12.79 -16.50 -15.51
CA VAL A 151 13.24 -15.30 -16.27
C VAL A 151 13.75 -15.69 -17.68
N ARG A 152 14.19 -16.93 -17.88
CA ARG A 152 14.66 -17.43 -19.18
C ARG A 152 13.51 -17.77 -20.11
N ASN A 153 12.56 -18.59 -19.68
CA ASN A 153 11.49 -19.14 -20.53
C ASN A 153 10.29 -18.18 -20.63
N ARG A 154 9.95 -17.48 -19.54
CA ARG A 154 8.92 -16.44 -19.45
C ARG A 154 7.50 -16.93 -19.72
N ASN A 155 7.22 -18.22 -19.53
CA ASN A 155 5.88 -18.74 -19.68
C ASN A 155 5.00 -18.25 -18.53
N LYS A 156 3.88 -17.59 -18.89
CA LYS A 156 2.90 -17.09 -17.94
C LYS A 156 2.34 -18.23 -17.10
N GLN A 157 2.26 -18.00 -15.78
CA GLN A 157 1.71 -18.92 -14.81
C GLN A 157 0.55 -18.24 -14.06
N PRO A 158 -0.45 -18.98 -13.59
CA PRO A 158 -1.48 -18.43 -12.72
C PRO A 158 -0.92 -18.03 -11.36
N ASP A 159 -1.59 -17.12 -10.67
CA ASP A 159 -1.28 -16.81 -9.28
C ASP A 159 -1.53 -18.05 -8.41
N PRO A 160 -0.58 -18.41 -7.55
CA PRO A 160 -0.71 -19.62 -6.75
C PRO A 160 -1.56 -19.34 -5.50
N ILE A 161 -2.53 -20.20 -5.25
CA ILE A 161 -3.30 -20.22 -4.01
C ILE A 161 -2.86 -21.42 -3.19
N VAL A 162 -2.55 -21.19 -1.92
CA VAL A 162 -2.17 -22.26 -0.99
C VAL A 162 -3.21 -22.47 0.09
N ARG A 163 -3.30 -23.71 0.60
CA ARG A 163 -4.19 -24.08 1.71
C ARG A 163 -3.48 -24.10 3.06
N ARG A 164 -2.18 -23.96 3.05
CA ARG A 164 -1.32 -23.83 4.23
C ARG A 164 -0.14 -22.95 3.85
N ILE A 165 0.25 -22.04 4.72
CA ILE A 165 1.41 -21.16 4.52
C ILE A 165 2.67 -22.03 4.53
N PRO A 166 3.48 -22.04 3.46
CA PRO A 166 4.81 -22.61 3.49
C PRO A 166 5.77 -21.70 4.28
N ALA A 167 6.86 -22.24 4.80
CA ALA A 167 7.88 -21.44 5.48
C ALA A 167 8.49 -20.38 4.54
N GLU A 168 8.70 -20.75 3.29
CA GLU A 168 9.18 -19.90 2.22
C GLU A 168 8.64 -20.40 0.87
N ASP A 169 8.33 -19.45 -0.01
CA ASP A 169 8.01 -19.74 -1.42
C ASP A 169 8.52 -18.60 -2.28
N SER A 170 8.99 -18.89 -3.47
CA SER A 170 9.51 -17.86 -4.37
C SER A 170 9.24 -18.19 -5.83
N PHE A 171 9.01 -17.13 -6.61
CA PHE A 171 8.84 -17.24 -8.05
C PHE A 171 9.15 -15.92 -8.75
N PRO A 172 9.59 -15.97 -10.02
CA PRO A 172 9.82 -14.77 -10.79
C PRO A 172 8.53 -14.16 -11.34
N LEU A 173 8.52 -12.82 -11.45
CA LEU A 173 7.47 -12.04 -12.06
C LEU A 173 7.94 -11.37 -13.36
N HIS A 174 7.03 -11.27 -14.30
CA HIS A 174 7.06 -10.30 -15.38
C HIS A 174 6.29 -9.06 -14.92
N LEU A 175 6.85 -7.89 -15.12
CA LEU A 175 6.23 -6.61 -14.79
C LEU A 175 6.51 -5.59 -15.90
N VAL A 176 5.47 -4.95 -16.39
CA VAL A 176 5.55 -3.81 -17.32
C VAL A 176 5.15 -2.55 -16.58
N ASP A 177 6.13 -1.74 -16.23
CA ASP A 177 5.93 -0.43 -15.60
C ASP A 177 5.80 0.64 -16.68
N SER A 178 4.83 1.54 -16.57
CA SER A 178 4.55 2.59 -17.55
C SER A 178 5.72 3.55 -17.82
N ASN A 179 6.66 3.67 -16.87
CA ASN A 179 7.85 4.53 -17.01
C ASN A 179 9.14 3.76 -17.29
N PHE A 180 9.30 2.58 -16.66
CA PHE A 180 10.53 1.78 -16.78
C PHE A 180 10.39 0.63 -17.79
N GLY A 181 9.19 0.44 -18.37
CA GLY A 181 8.93 -0.61 -19.33
C GLY A 181 9.01 -2.00 -18.71
N ARG A 182 9.35 -2.99 -19.53
CA ARG A 182 9.41 -4.39 -19.13
C ARG A 182 10.59 -4.68 -18.22
N SER A 183 10.31 -5.28 -17.08
CA SER A 183 11.28 -5.74 -16.10
C SER A 183 10.89 -7.11 -15.53
N PHE A 184 11.85 -7.83 -14.96
CA PHE A 184 11.62 -9.08 -14.26
C PHE A 184 12.02 -8.91 -12.82
N PHE A 185 11.23 -9.49 -11.93
CA PHE A 185 11.47 -9.45 -10.49
C PHE A 185 11.53 -10.87 -9.94
N GLN A 186 12.33 -11.08 -8.91
CA GLN A 186 12.23 -12.24 -8.04
C GLN A 186 11.37 -11.87 -6.85
N THR A 187 10.34 -12.67 -6.58
CA THR A 187 9.55 -12.55 -5.35
C THR A 187 9.89 -13.68 -4.40
N THR A 188 9.84 -13.39 -3.10
CA THR A 188 9.91 -14.36 -2.03
C THR A 188 8.82 -14.06 -1.02
N TYR A 189 8.09 -15.09 -0.60
CA TYR A 189 7.02 -14.98 0.40
C TYR A 189 7.43 -15.72 1.65
N ILE A 190 7.23 -15.09 2.80
CA ILE A 190 7.64 -15.59 4.10
C ILE A 190 6.40 -15.71 4.98
N GLY A 191 6.20 -16.89 5.55
CA GLY A 191 5.17 -17.13 6.54
C GLY A 191 5.76 -17.16 7.94
N GLY A 192 5.23 -16.31 8.82
CA GLY A 192 5.55 -16.31 10.24
C GLY A 192 4.38 -16.76 11.10
N SER A 193 4.56 -16.70 12.42
CA SER A 193 3.51 -17.06 13.39
C SER A 193 2.48 -15.95 13.65
N ASP A 194 2.83 -14.69 13.35
CA ASP A 194 2.01 -13.49 13.61
C ASP A 194 1.96 -12.51 12.43
N ALA A 195 2.76 -12.75 11.40
CA ALA A 195 2.82 -11.92 10.22
C ALA A 195 3.18 -12.72 8.98
N VAL A 196 2.88 -12.16 7.81
CA VAL A 196 3.32 -12.65 6.50
C VAL A 196 4.06 -11.54 5.78
N ALA A 197 5.04 -11.91 4.96
CA ALA A 197 5.82 -10.94 4.20
C ALA A 197 6.00 -11.34 2.74
N MET A 198 6.21 -10.32 1.88
CA MET A 198 6.56 -10.46 0.49
C MET A 198 7.78 -9.59 0.18
N SER A 199 8.77 -10.17 -0.46
CA SER A 199 9.96 -9.49 -0.97
C SER A 199 9.91 -9.44 -2.49
N LEU A 200 10.25 -8.28 -3.09
CA LEU A 200 10.46 -8.14 -4.53
C LEU A 200 11.83 -7.52 -4.77
N THR A 201 12.63 -8.18 -5.60
CA THR A 201 13.93 -7.67 -6.05
C THR A 201 13.99 -7.71 -7.57
N ASN A 202 14.43 -6.62 -8.21
CA ASN A 202 14.55 -6.61 -9.67
C ASN A 202 15.64 -7.56 -10.14
N ALA A 203 15.26 -8.57 -10.92
CA ALA A 203 16.16 -9.56 -11.50
C ALA A 203 16.85 -9.08 -12.79
N THR A 204 16.41 -7.95 -13.32
CA THR A 204 16.99 -7.32 -14.52
C THR A 204 17.17 -5.82 -14.34
N ARG A 205 18.05 -5.21 -15.11
CA ARG A 205 18.22 -3.76 -15.14
C ARG A 205 16.90 -3.09 -15.53
N MET A 206 16.61 -1.95 -14.89
CA MET A 206 15.47 -1.12 -15.25
C MET A 206 15.93 0.10 -16.02
N THR A 207 15.21 0.42 -17.10
CA THR A 207 15.60 1.44 -18.08
C THR A 207 14.53 2.53 -18.15
N PHE A 208 14.96 3.79 -18.05
CA PHE A 208 14.18 4.98 -18.39
C PHE A 208 14.99 5.75 -19.43
N ILE A 209 14.73 5.54 -20.72
CA ILE A 209 15.56 6.01 -21.86
C ILE A 209 16.96 5.36 -21.84
N ILE A 210 17.64 5.35 -20.70
CA ILE A 210 18.93 4.69 -20.44
C ILE A 210 18.81 3.81 -19.19
N PRO A 211 19.68 2.80 -18.98
CA PRO A 211 19.68 2.00 -17.76
C PRO A 211 19.94 2.88 -16.53
N VAL A 212 18.97 2.92 -15.60
CA VAL A 212 19.02 3.78 -14.41
C VAL A 212 19.25 2.97 -13.14
N ILE A 213 18.63 1.77 -13.04
CA ILE A 213 18.70 0.90 -11.88
C ILE A 213 19.36 -0.41 -12.30
N GLY A 214 20.43 -0.78 -11.60
CA GLY A 214 21.14 -2.06 -11.80
C GLY A 214 20.28 -3.25 -11.39
N THR A 215 20.73 -4.46 -11.75
CA THR A 215 20.14 -5.72 -11.23
C THR A 215 20.30 -5.74 -9.72
N GLU A 216 19.24 -6.17 -9.00
CA GLU A 216 19.16 -6.28 -7.53
C GLU A 216 19.27 -4.96 -6.76
N ASN A 217 19.28 -3.82 -7.48
CA ASN A 217 19.40 -2.49 -6.88
C ASN A 217 18.06 -1.85 -6.51
N LEU A 218 16.95 -2.54 -6.77
CA LEU A 218 15.61 -2.16 -6.32
C LEU A 218 15.03 -3.29 -5.50
N ARG A 219 14.75 -3.01 -4.23
CA ARG A 219 14.15 -3.98 -3.30
C ARG A 219 12.92 -3.39 -2.63
N PHE A 220 11.82 -4.15 -2.67
CA PHE A 220 10.61 -3.88 -1.92
C PHE A 220 10.41 -4.97 -0.87
N GLN A 221 9.88 -4.59 0.29
CA GLN A 221 9.37 -5.51 1.29
C GLN A 221 8.00 -5.06 1.73
N LEU A 222 7.08 -5.99 1.81
CA LEU A 222 5.73 -5.80 2.31
C LEU A 222 5.52 -6.74 3.49
N VAL A 223 4.94 -6.25 4.57
CA VAL A 223 4.61 -7.04 5.77
C VAL A 223 3.16 -6.79 6.13
N ALA A 224 2.38 -7.84 6.30
CA ALA A 224 1.02 -7.77 6.80
C ALA A 224 0.95 -8.51 8.16
N MET A 225 0.60 -7.79 9.21
CA MET A 225 0.57 -8.26 10.59
C MET A 225 -0.81 -7.99 11.20
N PRO A 226 -1.69 -9.00 11.27
CA PRO A 226 -2.94 -8.88 12.03
C PRO A 226 -2.62 -8.94 13.53
N ILE A 227 -3.09 -7.98 14.30
CA ILE A 227 -2.86 -7.89 15.74
C ILE A 227 -4.04 -7.22 16.42
N ASP A 228 -4.51 -7.84 17.51
CA ASP A 228 -5.70 -7.40 18.24
C ASP A 228 -6.87 -7.20 17.24
N ASP A 229 -7.48 -6.03 17.17
CA ASP A 229 -8.53 -5.66 16.21
C ASP A 229 -8.01 -4.94 14.96
N TYR A 230 -6.68 -4.93 14.74
CA TYR A 230 -6.02 -4.18 13.68
C TYR A 230 -5.29 -5.08 12.68
N LEU A 231 -5.04 -4.52 11.52
CA LEU A 231 -4.07 -5.00 10.55
C LEU A 231 -3.02 -3.89 10.35
N LEU A 232 -1.79 -4.15 10.74
CA LEU A 232 -0.65 -3.33 10.33
C LEU A 232 -0.16 -3.81 8.97
N PHE A 233 -0.13 -2.90 8.00
CA PHE A 233 0.49 -3.14 6.71
C PHE A 233 1.67 -2.20 6.55
N TYR A 234 2.86 -2.77 6.51
CA TYR A 234 4.12 -2.05 6.35
C TYR A 234 4.71 -2.34 4.98
N ALA A 235 5.22 -1.30 4.33
CA ALA A 235 6.00 -1.47 3.12
C ALA A 235 7.24 -0.59 3.14
N VAL A 236 8.32 -1.10 2.57
CA VAL A 236 9.56 -0.36 2.38
C VAL A 236 10.14 -0.62 1.00
N VAL A 237 10.66 0.43 0.38
CA VAL A 237 11.43 0.36 -0.86
C VAL A 237 12.80 0.99 -0.67
N GLY A 238 13.84 0.27 -1.08
CA GLY A 238 15.21 0.78 -1.18
C GLY A 238 15.68 0.73 -2.63
N VAL A 239 16.29 1.83 -3.08
CA VAL A 239 16.79 1.95 -4.46
C VAL A 239 18.23 2.42 -4.47
N GLU A 240 19.11 1.67 -5.11
CA GLU A 240 20.47 2.11 -5.42
C GLU A 240 20.51 2.77 -6.80
N VAL A 241 20.74 4.07 -6.84
CA VAL A 241 20.83 4.86 -8.06
C VAL A 241 22.07 5.74 -8.04
N GLY A 242 22.82 5.75 -9.14
CA GLY A 242 23.97 6.65 -9.29
C GLY A 242 23.60 8.14 -9.19
N GLY A 243 24.43 8.95 -8.53
CA GLY A 243 24.14 10.35 -8.24
C GLY A 243 23.82 11.23 -9.46
N PHE A 244 24.33 10.90 -10.64
CA PHE A 244 23.98 11.57 -11.89
C PHE A 244 22.50 11.38 -12.24
N PHE A 245 21.98 10.15 -12.13
CA PHE A 245 20.61 9.82 -12.52
C PHE A 245 19.56 10.38 -11.56
N ARG A 246 19.89 10.54 -10.27
CA ARG A 246 19.01 11.18 -9.28
C ARG A 246 18.65 12.63 -9.65
N ARG A 247 19.54 13.34 -10.35
CA ARG A 247 19.31 14.72 -10.79
C ARG A 247 18.48 14.82 -12.07
N VAL A 248 18.52 13.80 -12.91
CA VAL A 248 17.84 13.78 -14.21
C VAL A 248 16.43 13.23 -14.14
N VAL A 249 16.21 12.24 -13.25
CA VAL A 249 14.92 11.58 -13.06
C VAL A 249 14.44 11.87 -11.63
N ASN A 250 13.20 12.31 -11.45
CA ASN A 250 12.60 12.44 -10.13
C ASN A 250 12.37 11.04 -9.52
N ILE A 251 13.47 10.39 -9.11
CA ILE A 251 13.48 9.05 -8.50
C ILE A 251 12.64 9.04 -7.20
N PRO A 252 12.82 10.01 -6.27
CA PRO A 252 12.06 10.06 -5.04
C PRO A 252 10.55 10.01 -5.26
N GLY A 253 10.01 10.96 -5.98
CA GLY A 253 8.57 11.03 -6.25
C GLY A 253 8.04 9.85 -7.07
N SER A 254 8.90 9.22 -7.89
CA SER A 254 8.55 8.03 -8.66
C SER A 254 8.36 6.80 -7.76
N PHE A 255 9.24 6.58 -6.77
CA PHE A 255 9.15 5.43 -5.87
C PHE A 255 8.15 5.64 -4.74
N ARG A 256 7.93 6.88 -4.30
CA ARG A 256 6.82 7.20 -3.41
C ARG A 256 5.48 6.70 -3.99
N ARG A 257 5.17 7.10 -5.21
CA ARG A 257 3.93 6.65 -5.88
C ARG A 257 3.82 5.14 -6.05
N ARG A 258 4.94 4.44 -6.22
CA ARG A 258 4.92 2.98 -6.36
C ARG A 258 4.63 2.26 -5.06
N ILE A 259 5.20 2.74 -3.96
CA ILE A 259 4.93 2.13 -2.66
C ILE A 259 3.50 2.43 -2.20
N GLU A 260 3.00 3.63 -2.48
CA GLU A 260 1.60 4.00 -2.25
C GLU A 260 0.67 3.09 -3.07
N ALA A 261 0.91 2.96 -4.37
CA ALA A 261 0.10 2.11 -5.25
C ALA A 261 0.14 0.61 -4.88
N LEU A 262 1.25 0.12 -4.34
CA LEU A 262 1.34 -1.24 -3.78
C LEU A 262 0.53 -1.36 -2.48
N GLY A 263 0.53 -0.32 -1.65
CA GLY A 263 -0.29 -0.25 -0.45
C GLY A 263 -1.78 -0.25 -0.79
N GLU A 264 -2.21 0.61 -1.69
CA GLU A 264 -3.59 0.70 -2.18
C GLU A 264 -4.05 -0.62 -2.80
N TRP A 265 -3.25 -1.22 -3.67
CA TRP A 265 -3.54 -2.54 -4.23
C TRP A 265 -3.78 -3.59 -3.13
N PHE A 266 -2.91 -3.64 -2.12
CA PHE A 266 -3.08 -4.61 -1.04
C PHE A 266 -4.35 -4.35 -0.23
N ILE A 267 -4.65 -3.09 0.06
CA ILE A 267 -5.88 -2.68 0.75
C ILE A 267 -7.10 -3.08 -0.07
N ASP A 268 -7.09 -2.85 -1.38
CA ASP A 268 -8.16 -3.27 -2.29
C ASP A 268 -8.34 -4.80 -2.30
N GLU A 269 -7.24 -5.56 -2.29
CA GLU A 269 -7.29 -7.02 -2.24
C GLU A 269 -7.85 -7.56 -0.92
N VAL A 270 -7.68 -6.83 0.17
CA VAL A 270 -8.16 -7.22 1.51
C VAL A 270 -9.57 -6.72 1.77
N TYR A 271 -9.94 -5.52 1.26
CA TYR A 271 -11.21 -4.86 1.53
C TYR A 271 -11.83 -4.37 0.23
N ASP A 272 -12.71 -5.17 -0.36
CA ASP A 272 -13.31 -4.94 -1.70
C ASP A 272 -13.93 -3.54 -1.92
N ASP A 273 -14.24 -2.75 -0.88
CA ASP A 273 -15.01 -1.50 -0.96
C ASP A 273 -14.28 -0.22 -0.45
N ARG A 274 -13.02 -0.25 -0.02
CA ARG A 274 -12.37 0.89 0.63
C ARG A 274 -11.71 1.93 -0.30
N ARG A 275 -11.64 1.71 -1.59
CA ARG A 275 -11.03 2.63 -2.58
C ARG A 275 -11.48 4.09 -2.47
N ALA A 276 -12.76 4.30 -2.19
CA ALA A 276 -13.33 5.65 -2.16
C ALA A 276 -12.79 6.50 -0.99
N HIS A 277 -12.51 5.89 0.15
CA HIS A 277 -12.19 6.61 1.38
C HIS A 277 -10.73 7.06 1.47
N ILE A 278 -9.78 6.22 1.02
CA ILE A 278 -8.34 6.55 1.08
C ILE A 278 -7.97 7.62 0.04
N HIS A 279 -8.60 7.60 -1.14
CA HIS A 279 -8.45 8.67 -2.13
C HIS A 279 -8.96 10.03 -1.66
N GLU A 280 -9.94 10.05 -0.77
CA GLU A 280 -10.49 11.28 -0.21
C GLU A 280 -9.56 11.88 0.85
N LEU A 281 -8.95 11.03 1.68
CA LEU A 281 -7.97 11.45 2.70
C LEU A 281 -6.66 11.96 2.09
N SER A 282 -6.15 11.30 1.04
CA SER A 282 -4.94 11.78 0.35
C SER A 282 -5.14 13.11 -0.37
N ARG A 283 -6.33 13.39 -0.90
CA ARG A 283 -6.65 14.71 -1.47
C ARG A 283 -6.70 15.82 -0.44
N SER A 284 -7.29 15.56 0.73
CA SER A 284 -7.39 16.56 1.78
C SER A 284 -6.03 16.91 2.39
N ALA A 285 -5.10 15.99 2.44
CA ALA A 285 -3.72 16.23 2.89
C ALA A 285 -2.89 17.06 1.88
N GLU A 286 -3.15 16.91 0.56
CA GLU A 286 -2.48 17.70 -0.48
C GLU A 286 -3.02 19.14 -0.60
N GLU A 287 -4.29 19.38 -0.24
CA GLU A 287 -4.90 20.72 -0.25
C GLU A 287 -4.50 21.58 0.95
N HIS A 288 -3.88 20.98 1.99
CA HIS A 288 -3.44 21.68 3.21
C HIS A 288 -1.92 21.78 3.35
N SER A 289 -1.15 21.36 2.33
CA SER A 289 0.31 21.53 2.22
C SER A 289 0.70 22.59 1.19
#